data_6f20f1906d1b9814ed38c334899b1ab6
#
_entry.id   6f20f1906d1b9814ed38c334899b1ab6
#
_cell.length_a   1.000
_cell.length_b   1.000
_cell.length_c   1.000
_cell.angle_alpha   90.00
_cell.angle_beta   90.00
_cell.angle_gamma   90.00
#
_symmetry.space_group_name_H-M   'P 1'
#
loop_
_entity.id
_entity.type
_entity.pdbx_description
1 polymer ?
#
loop_
_entity_poly.entity_id
_entity_poly.type
_entity_poly.pdbx_seq_one_letter_code
_entity_poly.pdbx_strand_id
1 'polypeptide(L)'
;MYPSTTDTLIENSALKDKRFFELSVVTNVRFSVEIKEAILDESGNDTGEMGEKAKWLSTTYKEKDLNLDYGQRPVAAKLRFDWNVNVEDQKRAAKIAFKFTDNDGNPQETVVTVMQKAAPTITDNRAGDSLALLIISERLNVMSPWDGSRNMRYWNGVKLWENTDQEVKDNPQMKGRVRSVLFSMFQTEESIPAEVTHLKYVETLEFFSN
;
A
#
# COMPACT_ATOMS: atom_id res chain seq x y z
N MET A 1 -14.91 4.01 -24.85
CA MET A 1 -13.71 3.80 -24.02
C MET A 1 -13.86 2.49 -23.26
N TYR A 2 -12.82 1.65 -23.25
CA TYR A 2 -12.89 0.30 -22.65
C TYR A 2 -11.61 0.04 -21.84
N PRO A 3 -11.69 0.00 -20.50
CA PRO A 3 -10.59 -0.47 -19.68
C PRO A 3 -10.40 -1.98 -19.84
N SER A 4 -9.19 -2.46 -19.58
CA SER A 4 -8.83 -3.88 -19.68
C SER A 4 -9.51 -4.77 -18.63
N THR A 5 -9.99 -4.16 -17.55
CA THR A 5 -10.75 -4.82 -16.46
C THR A 5 -11.64 -3.79 -15.79
N THR A 6 -12.70 -4.26 -15.14
CA THR A 6 -13.58 -3.44 -14.29
C THR A 6 -13.24 -3.59 -12.79
N ASP A 7 -12.49 -4.64 -12.45
CA ASP A 7 -12.09 -4.92 -11.06
C ASP A 7 -10.61 -5.22 -10.96
N THR A 8 -9.98 -4.74 -9.91
CA THR A 8 -8.57 -4.98 -9.61
C THR A 8 -8.40 -5.29 -8.12
N LEU A 9 -7.76 -6.42 -7.82
CA LEU A 9 -7.38 -6.77 -6.46
C LEU A 9 -5.91 -6.48 -6.23
N ILE A 10 -5.61 -5.69 -5.20
CA ILE A 10 -4.26 -5.47 -4.72
C ILE A 10 -4.02 -6.39 -3.52
N GLU A 11 -3.14 -7.36 -3.69
CA GLU A 11 -2.61 -8.14 -2.59
C GLU A 11 -1.80 -7.21 -1.69
N ASN A 12 -2.33 -6.92 -0.51
CA ASN A 12 -1.61 -6.10 0.44
C ASN A 12 -0.50 -6.93 1.08
N SER A 13 0.72 -6.46 0.95
CA SER A 13 1.87 -7.00 1.66
C SER A 13 2.81 -5.85 1.96
N ALA A 14 3.10 -5.62 3.23
CA ALA A 14 4.17 -4.71 3.64
C ALA A 14 5.55 -5.11 3.09
N LEU A 15 5.62 -6.29 2.45
CA LEU A 15 6.84 -6.88 1.88
C LEU A 15 6.96 -6.65 0.37
N LYS A 16 5.96 -6.05 -0.30
CA LYS A 16 6.00 -5.85 -1.77
C LYS A 16 6.77 -4.59 -2.13
N ASP A 17 7.81 -4.76 -2.95
CA ASP A 17 8.59 -3.65 -3.51
C ASP A 17 7.80 -2.83 -4.53
N LYS A 18 6.93 -3.50 -5.31
CA LYS A 18 6.07 -2.82 -6.28
C LYS A 18 4.78 -2.33 -5.64
N ARG A 19 4.60 -1.01 -5.65
CA ARG A 19 3.40 -0.33 -5.14
C ARG A 19 2.63 0.34 -6.27
N PHE A 20 2.53 -0.33 -7.40
CA PHE A 20 1.76 0.13 -8.53
C PHE A 20 1.14 -1.02 -9.32
N PHE A 21 0.11 -0.69 -10.09
CA PHE A 21 -0.42 -1.52 -11.16
C PHE A 21 -0.65 -0.67 -12.41
N GLU A 22 -0.85 -1.33 -13.53
CA GLU A 22 -1.15 -0.67 -14.80
C GLU A 22 -2.51 -1.14 -15.32
N LEU A 23 -3.32 -0.19 -15.81
CA LEU A 23 -4.53 -0.47 -16.56
C LEU A 23 -4.32 -0.07 -18.01
N SER A 24 -4.68 -0.95 -18.93
CA SER A 24 -4.77 -0.63 -20.34
C SER A 24 -6.18 -0.12 -20.64
N VAL A 25 -6.26 1.01 -21.32
CA VAL A 25 -7.53 1.62 -21.76
C VAL A 25 -7.48 1.79 -23.25
N VAL A 26 -8.48 1.28 -23.96
CA VAL A 26 -8.65 1.51 -25.39
C VAL A 26 -9.68 2.62 -25.58
N THR A 27 -9.30 3.70 -26.25
CA THR A 27 -10.15 4.88 -26.40
C THR A 27 -9.91 5.60 -27.73
N ASN A 28 -10.94 6.25 -28.24
CA ASN A 28 -10.90 7.21 -29.35
C ASN A 28 -11.31 8.62 -28.89
N VAL A 29 -11.55 8.81 -27.60
CA VAL A 29 -11.93 10.09 -27.00
C VAL A 29 -10.98 10.45 -25.86
N ARG A 30 -10.83 11.74 -25.58
CA ARG A 30 -10.11 12.22 -24.40
C ARG A 30 -10.93 11.92 -23.16
N PHE A 31 -10.25 11.67 -22.05
CA PHE A 31 -10.89 11.39 -20.78
C PHE A 31 -10.07 11.97 -19.61
N SER A 32 -10.74 12.29 -18.55
CA SER A 32 -10.15 12.59 -17.26
C SER A 32 -10.25 11.38 -16.32
N VAL A 33 -9.41 11.34 -15.29
CA VAL A 33 -9.40 10.30 -14.27
C VAL A 33 -9.68 10.94 -12.92
N GLU A 34 -10.71 10.45 -12.24
CA GLU A 34 -11.03 10.79 -10.86
C GLU A 34 -10.92 9.53 -9.99
N ILE A 35 -10.30 9.65 -8.81
CA ILE A 35 -10.12 8.51 -7.89
C ILE A 35 -10.76 8.87 -6.55
N LYS A 36 -11.77 8.10 -6.15
CA LYS A 36 -12.50 8.26 -4.91
C LYS A 36 -12.52 6.99 -4.09
N GLU A 37 -12.67 7.12 -2.76
CA GLU A 37 -12.95 5.97 -1.91
C GLU A 37 -14.25 5.30 -2.35
N ALA A 38 -14.26 3.97 -2.38
CA ALA A 38 -15.49 3.19 -2.48
C ALA A 38 -16.00 2.95 -1.06
N ILE A 39 -17.31 3.18 -0.85
CA ILE A 39 -17.94 2.89 0.43
C ILE A 39 -18.23 1.39 0.50
N LEU A 40 -17.68 0.74 1.53
CA LEU A 40 -17.89 -0.68 1.78
C LEU A 40 -18.95 -0.86 2.89
N ASP A 41 -19.75 -1.90 2.76
CA ASP A 41 -20.66 -2.34 3.83
C ASP A 41 -19.89 -3.04 4.97
N GLU A 42 -20.58 -3.44 6.04
CA GLU A 42 -20.02 -4.15 7.19
C GLU A 42 -19.35 -5.48 6.81
N SER A 43 -19.76 -6.09 5.73
CA SER A 43 -19.19 -7.32 5.17
C SER A 43 -17.98 -7.01 4.25
N GLY A 44 -17.75 -5.72 3.99
CA GLY A 44 -16.70 -5.23 3.12
C GLY A 44 -17.00 -5.39 1.63
N ASN A 45 -18.27 -5.42 1.23
CA ASN A 45 -18.65 -5.37 -0.17
C ASN A 45 -18.84 -3.92 -0.62
N ASP A 46 -18.57 -3.63 -1.88
CA ASP A 46 -18.81 -2.32 -2.48
C ASP A 46 -20.31 -2.01 -2.50
N THR A 47 -20.73 -0.93 -1.86
CA THR A 47 -22.12 -0.47 -1.84
C THR A 47 -22.58 0.18 -3.15
N GLY A 48 -21.63 0.46 -4.04
CA GLY A 48 -21.86 1.27 -5.23
C GLY A 48 -21.61 2.76 -5.03
N GLU A 49 -21.57 3.23 -3.80
CA GLU A 49 -21.38 4.64 -3.46
C GLU A 49 -19.89 5.06 -3.52
N MET A 50 -19.66 6.35 -3.76
CA MET A 50 -18.33 6.95 -3.75
C MET A 50 -18.21 7.94 -2.61
N GLY A 51 -17.11 7.86 -1.88
CA GLY A 51 -16.74 8.80 -0.84
C GLY A 51 -15.89 9.98 -1.34
N GLU A 52 -15.02 10.44 -0.48
CA GLU A 52 -14.05 11.49 -0.80
C GLU A 52 -12.92 10.97 -1.70
N LYS A 53 -11.99 11.86 -2.04
CA LYS A 53 -10.79 11.51 -2.80
C LYS A 53 -9.96 10.46 -2.05
N ALA A 54 -9.67 9.33 -2.70
CA ALA A 54 -8.80 8.31 -2.15
C ALA A 54 -7.36 8.85 -2.05
N LYS A 55 -6.80 8.86 -0.84
CA LYS A 55 -5.44 9.36 -0.58
C LYS A 55 -4.37 8.29 -0.80
N TRP A 56 -4.75 7.03 -0.77
CA TRP A 56 -3.84 5.89 -0.87
C TRP A 56 -3.61 5.38 -2.29
N LEU A 57 -4.42 5.86 -3.25
CA LEU A 57 -4.33 5.48 -4.66
C LEU A 57 -4.21 6.75 -5.50
N SER A 58 -3.25 6.79 -6.41
CA SER A 58 -2.97 7.96 -7.24
C SER A 58 -2.53 7.58 -8.64
N THR A 59 -2.62 8.52 -9.57
CA THR A 59 -2.07 8.38 -10.92
C THR A 59 -1.39 9.67 -11.34
N THR A 60 -0.36 9.53 -12.15
CA THR A 60 0.32 10.67 -12.81
C THR A 60 -0.30 11.03 -14.16
N TYR A 61 -1.29 10.25 -14.62
CA TYR A 61 -1.95 10.49 -15.90
C TYR A 61 -2.55 11.90 -15.96
N LYS A 62 -2.37 12.54 -17.12
CA LYS A 62 -3.00 13.81 -17.48
C LYS A 62 -3.62 13.67 -18.85
N GLU A 63 -4.79 14.22 -19.04
CA GLU A 63 -5.53 14.16 -20.31
C GLU A 63 -4.71 14.59 -21.53
N LYS A 64 -3.84 15.60 -21.35
CA LYS A 64 -2.95 16.11 -22.40
C LYS A 64 -1.89 15.10 -22.86
N ASP A 65 -1.59 14.08 -22.05
CA ASP A 65 -0.57 13.08 -22.34
C ASP A 65 -1.11 12.00 -23.29
N LEU A 66 -2.45 11.99 -23.51
CA LEU A 66 -3.07 11.08 -24.46
C LEU A 66 -2.92 11.60 -25.88
N ASN A 67 -2.15 10.89 -26.69
CA ASN A 67 -2.01 11.19 -28.12
C ASN A 67 -3.09 10.45 -28.90
N LEU A 68 -4.17 11.16 -29.27
CA LEU A 68 -5.21 10.65 -30.14
C LEU A 68 -4.82 10.92 -31.59
N ASP A 69 -4.77 9.87 -32.40
CA ASP A 69 -4.49 9.96 -33.81
C ASP A 69 -5.65 10.64 -34.57
N TYR A 70 -5.33 11.47 -35.57
CA TYR A 70 -6.30 12.25 -36.36
C TYR A 70 -7.31 11.41 -37.14
N GLY A 71 -7.19 10.11 -37.13
CA GLY A 71 -8.04 9.18 -37.86
C GLY A 71 -9.21 8.59 -37.10
N GLN A 72 -9.53 9.05 -35.88
CA GLN A 72 -10.55 8.46 -34.97
C GLN A 72 -10.36 6.96 -34.71
N ARG A 73 -9.16 6.44 -34.93
CA ARG A 73 -8.85 5.07 -34.56
C ARG A 73 -8.65 4.98 -33.04
N PRO A 74 -9.19 3.93 -32.39
CA PRO A 74 -8.91 3.72 -30.98
C PRO A 74 -7.43 3.53 -30.74
N VAL A 75 -6.91 4.21 -29.69
CA VAL A 75 -5.55 4.03 -29.21
C VAL A 75 -5.57 3.27 -27.90
N ALA A 76 -4.53 2.47 -27.68
CA ALA A 76 -4.32 1.82 -26.40
C ALA A 76 -3.40 2.70 -25.51
N ALA A 77 -3.90 3.12 -24.36
CA ALA A 77 -3.15 3.85 -23.36
C ALA A 77 -2.89 2.94 -22.16
N LYS A 78 -1.66 2.94 -21.67
CA LYS A 78 -1.29 2.31 -20.40
C LYS A 78 -1.23 3.36 -19.32
N LEU A 79 -2.06 3.22 -18.29
CA LEU A 79 -2.12 4.12 -17.16
C LEU A 79 -1.52 3.43 -15.94
N ARG A 80 -0.60 4.11 -15.28
CA ARG A 80 -0.01 3.65 -14.03
C ARG A 80 -0.76 4.25 -12.86
N PHE A 81 -1.06 3.39 -11.89
CA PHE A 81 -1.65 3.75 -10.61
C PHE A 81 -0.73 3.31 -9.49
N ASP A 82 -0.29 4.27 -8.68
CA ASP A 82 0.56 4.04 -7.52
C ASP A 82 -0.31 3.97 -6.26
N TRP A 83 0.03 3.07 -5.33
CA TRP A 83 -0.75 2.84 -4.12
C TRP A 83 0.11 2.72 -2.87
N ASN A 84 -0.43 3.17 -1.74
CA ASN A 84 0.19 3.02 -0.44
C ASN A 84 -0.22 1.70 0.22
N VAL A 85 0.66 1.13 1.04
CA VAL A 85 0.36 -0.08 1.82
C VAL A 85 -0.82 0.20 2.76
N ASN A 86 -1.75 -0.74 2.84
CA ASN A 86 -2.79 -0.70 3.85
C ASN A 86 -2.26 -1.32 5.14
N VAL A 87 -2.05 -0.53 6.16
CA VAL A 87 -1.56 -0.96 7.48
C VAL A 87 -2.70 -1.26 8.46
N GLU A 88 -3.95 -1.06 8.02
CA GLU A 88 -5.13 -1.32 8.83
C GLU A 88 -5.59 -2.77 8.73
N ASP A 89 -6.31 -3.23 9.74
CA ASP A 89 -6.91 -4.57 9.81
C ASP A 89 -8.17 -4.73 8.94
N GLN A 90 -8.60 -3.65 8.29
CA GLN A 90 -9.75 -3.61 7.39
C GLN A 90 -9.28 -3.48 5.93
N LYS A 91 -9.96 -4.21 5.03
CA LYS A 91 -9.80 -3.97 3.60
C LYS A 91 -10.37 -2.59 3.23
N ARG A 92 -9.84 -2.00 2.15
CA ARG A 92 -10.34 -0.74 1.61
C ARG A 92 -10.50 -0.82 0.10
N ALA A 93 -11.29 0.06 -0.46
CA ALA A 93 -11.52 0.09 -1.90
C ALA A 93 -11.54 1.52 -2.43
N ALA A 94 -11.24 1.67 -3.71
CA ALA A 94 -11.39 2.91 -4.44
C ALA A 94 -12.05 2.68 -5.79
N LYS A 95 -12.71 3.70 -6.31
CA LYS A 95 -13.26 3.75 -7.65
C LYS A 95 -12.45 4.70 -8.51
N ILE A 96 -11.96 4.19 -9.62
CA ILE A 96 -11.31 4.96 -10.67
C ILE A 96 -12.38 5.25 -11.72
N ALA A 97 -12.85 6.49 -11.77
CA ALA A 97 -13.83 6.97 -12.73
C ALA A 97 -13.11 7.60 -13.92
N PHE A 98 -13.32 7.05 -15.10
CA PHE A 98 -12.89 7.60 -16.38
C PHE A 98 -14.04 8.40 -16.97
N LYS A 99 -13.94 9.73 -16.96
CA LYS A 99 -14.97 10.64 -17.44
C LYS A 99 -14.63 11.16 -18.83
N PHE A 100 -15.54 11.06 -19.76
CA PHE A 100 -15.36 11.48 -21.13
C PHE A 100 -16.68 11.96 -21.75
N THR A 101 -16.60 12.63 -22.90
CA THR A 101 -17.74 13.00 -23.70
C THR A 101 -17.79 12.08 -24.94
N ASP A 102 -18.93 11.49 -25.19
CA ASP A 102 -19.11 10.67 -26.38
C ASP A 102 -19.19 11.52 -27.68
N ASN A 103 -19.31 10.85 -28.83
CA ASN A 103 -19.36 11.54 -30.13
C ASN A 103 -20.63 12.40 -30.34
N ASP A 104 -21.67 12.14 -29.53
CA ASP A 104 -22.93 12.88 -29.58
C ASP A 104 -22.93 14.07 -28.56
N GLY A 105 -21.82 14.27 -27.87
CA GLY A 105 -21.65 15.36 -26.89
C GLY A 105 -22.19 15.04 -25.50
N ASN A 106 -22.58 13.80 -25.22
CA ASN A 106 -23.11 13.40 -23.90
C ASN A 106 -21.97 13.02 -22.95
N PRO A 107 -22.05 13.46 -21.67
CA PRO A 107 -21.11 13.02 -20.66
C PRO A 107 -21.29 11.53 -20.35
N GLN A 108 -20.19 10.81 -20.30
CA GLN A 108 -20.12 9.38 -20.04
C GLN A 108 -19.09 9.10 -18.94
N GLU A 109 -19.30 8.00 -18.23
CA GLU A 109 -18.38 7.53 -17.21
C GLU A 109 -18.20 6.02 -17.30
N THR A 110 -16.96 5.56 -17.11
CA THR A 110 -16.64 4.14 -16.91
C THR A 110 -15.86 4.00 -15.60
N VAL A 111 -16.26 3.08 -14.75
CA VAL A 111 -15.68 2.91 -13.43
C VAL A 111 -14.93 1.59 -13.33
N VAL A 112 -13.76 1.63 -12.71
CA VAL A 112 -13.00 0.45 -12.27
C VAL A 112 -12.91 0.47 -10.75
N THR A 113 -13.35 -0.62 -10.10
CA THR A 113 -13.20 -0.79 -8.66
C THR A 113 -11.84 -1.41 -8.34
N VAL A 114 -11.13 -0.79 -7.41
CA VAL A 114 -9.84 -1.28 -6.92
C VAL A 114 -9.99 -1.66 -5.45
N MET A 115 -9.81 -2.95 -5.15
CA MET A 115 -9.88 -3.49 -3.80
C MET A 115 -8.47 -3.74 -3.25
N GLN A 116 -8.17 -3.27 -2.06
CA GLN A 116 -6.93 -3.57 -1.35
C GLN A 116 -7.22 -4.35 -0.08
N LYS A 117 -6.53 -5.47 0.11
CA LYS A 117 -6.64 -6.30 1.31
C LYS A 117 -6.19 -5.55 2.56
N ALA A 118 -6.67 -6.01 3.71
CA ALA A 118 -6.18 -5.63 5.02
C ALA A 118 -4.71 -6.00 5.23
N ALA A 119 -4.07 -5.40 6.21
CA ALA A 119 -2.75 -5.83 6.68
C ALA A 119 -2.81 -7.30 7.16
N PRO A 120 -1.76 -8.08 6.93
CA PRO A 120 -1.69 -9.41 7.50
C PRO A 120 -1.68 -9.36 9.04
N THR A 121 -2.25 -10.37 9.69
CA THR A 121 -2.22 -10.49 11.14
C THR A 121 -0.79 -10.68 11.65
N ILE A 122 -0.39 -9.88 12.64
CA ILE A 122 0.91 -10.00 13.30
C ILE A 122 0.86 -11.20 14.26
N THR A 123 1.68 -12.21 14.01
CA THR A 123 1.78 -13.42 14.82
C THR A 123 2.91 -13.31 15.86
N ASP A 124 2.82 -14.02 17.01
CA ASP A 124 3.89 -14.03 18.03
C ASP A 124 5.03 -14.97 17.63
N ASN A 125 5.76 -14.57 16.59
CA ASN A 125 6.96 -15.25 16.12
C ASN A 125 7.87 -14.27 15.36
N ARG A 126 9.02 -14.77 14.86
CA ARG A 126 9.97 -13.95 14.12
C ARG A 126 9.37 -13.27 12.87
N ALA A 127 8.47 -13.95 12.17
CA ALA A 127 7.82 -13.37 10.98
C ALA A 127 6.87 -12.24 11.40
N GLY A 128 6.18 -12.39 12.53
CA GLY A 128 5.36 -11.33 13.11
C GLY A 128 6.18 -10.12 13.57
N ASP A 129 7.36 -10.33 14.17
CA ASP A 129 8.26 -9.21 14.50
C ASP A 129 8.65 -8.42 13.24
N SER A 130 9.03 -9.14 12.19
CA SER A 130 9.36 -8.53 10.89
C SER A 130 8.19 -7.73 10.31
N LEU A 131 6.99 -8.28 10.35
CA LEU A 131 5.78 -7.61 9.88
C LEU A 131 5.46 -6.37 10.74
N ALA A 132 5.55 -6.49 12.06
CA ALA A 132 5.34 -5.36 12.98
C ALA A 132 6.29 -4.21 12.67
N LEU A 133 7.59 -4.49 12.49
CA LEU A 133 8.58 -3.47 12.14
C LEU A 133 8.26 -2.77 10.80
N LEU A 134 7.82 -3.51 9.80
CA LEU A 134 7.44 -2.94 8.50
C LEU A 134 6.20 -2.05 8.61
N ILE A 135 5.18 -2.46 9.36
CA ILE A 135 3.99 -1.64 9.59
C ILE A 135 4.34 -0.37 10.37
N ILE A 136 5.15 -0.49 11.42
CA ILE A 136 5.64 0.68 12.18
C ILE A 136 6.40 1.64 11.25
N SER A 137 7.28 1.11 10.40
CA SER A 137 8.03 1.92 9.42
C SER A 137 7.12 2.68 8.46
N GLU A 138 6.02 2.07 7.98
CA GLU A 138 5.01 2.73 7.14
C GLU A 138 4.25 3.82 7.90
N ARG A 139 3.79 3.54 9.13
CA ARG A 139 3.08 4.54 9.96
C ARG A 139 3.95 5.74 10.29
N LEU A 140 5.22 5.51 10.58
CA LEU A 140 6.19 6.56 10.85
C LEU A 140 6.67 7.29 9.59
N ASN A 141 6.28 6.82 8.39
CA ASN A 141 6.77 7.35 7.12
C ASN A 141 8.31 7.47 7.09
N VAL A 142 8.99 6.38 7.41
CA VAL A 142 10.46 6.33 7.44
C VAL A 142 11.01 6.56 6.05
N MET A 143 11.95 7.50 5.88
CA MET A 143 12.50 7.89 4.57
C MET A 143 13.24 6.76 3.85
N SER A 144 13.85 5.84 4.59
CA SER A 144 14.56 4.67 4.06
C SER A 144 14.00 3.39 4.69
N PRO A 145 12.80 2.95 4.29
CA PRO A 145 12.17 1.77 4.85
C PRO A 145 12.99 0.51 4.54
N TRP A 146 12.90 -0.48 5.42
CA TRP A 146 13.56 -1.76 5.21
C TRP A 146 12.96 -2.50 4.00
N ASP A 147 13.84 -3.21 3.29
CA ASP A 147 13.43 -4.13 2.24
C ASP A 147 12.89 -5.42 2.88
N GLY A 148 11.59 -5.58 2.83
CA GLY A 148 10.89 -6.75 3.39
C GLY A 148 11.20 -8.08 2.69
N SER A 149 11.82 -8.06 1.50
CA SER A 149 12.31 -9.25 0.83
C SER A 149 13.60 -9.79 1.45
N ARG A 150 14.33 -8.96 2.20
CA ARG A 150 15.56 -9.34 2.88
C ARG A 150 15.30 -9.86 4.28
N ASN A 151 16.19 -10.73 4.73
CA ASN A 151 16.15 -11.20 6.11
C ASN A 151 16.38 -10.03 7.08
N MET A 152 15.51 -9.92 8.09
CA MET A 152 15.49 -8.88 9.10
C MET A 152 16.85 -8.66 9.81
N ARG A 153 17.71 -9.69 9.90
CA ARG A 153 19.07 -9.56 10.46
C ARG A 153 19.98 -8.60 9.69
N TYR A 154 19.64 -8.28 8.43
CA TYR A 154 20.40 -7.35 7.58
C TYR A 154 19.74 -5.97 7.52
N TRP A 155 18.68 -5.75 8.29
CA TRP A 155 18.02 -4.46 8.34
C TRP A 155 18.83 -3.50 9.22
N ASN A 156 19.13 -2.34 8.66
CA ASN A 156 19.90 -1.33 9.39
C ASN A 156 19.16 -0.89 10.66
N GLY A 157 19.88 -0.82 11.79
CA GLY A 157 19.31 -0.45 13.08
C GLY A 157 18.52 -1.58 13.78
N VAL A 158 18.42 -2.78 13.21
CA VAL A 158 17.78 -3.92 13.85
C VAL A 158 18.83 -4.88 14.41
N LYS A 159 18.71 -5.26 15.68
CA LYS A 159 19.49 -6.33 16.31
C LYS A 159 18.55 -7.43 16.78
N LEU A 160 18.98 -8.67 16.59
CA LEU A 160 18.22 -9.86 16.96
C LEU A 160 18.91 -10.57 18.13
N TRP A 161 18.12 -11.31 18.88
CA TRP A 161 18.61 -12.25 19.86
C TRP A 161 19.36 -13.40 19.16
N GLU A 162 20.60 -13.68 19.61
CA GLU A 162 21.49 -14.68 19.02
C GLU A 162 21.66 -15.88 19.95
N ASN A 163 22.08 -17.04 19.41
CA ASN A 163 22.32 -18.25 20.21
C ASN A 163 23.40 -18.09 21.29
N THR A 164 24.25 -17.09 21.15
CA THR A 164 25.34 -16.79 22.11
C THR A 164 24.83 -16.05 23.35
N ASP A 165 23.66 -15.42 23.25
CA ASP A 165 23.08 -14.64 24.36
C ASP A 165 22.63 -15.58 25.49
N GLN A 166 22.89 -15.22 26.73
CA GLN A 166 22.52 -16.04 27.90
C GLN A 166 20.99 -16.14 28.01
N GLU A 167 20.29 -15.07 27.71
CA GLU A 167 18.82 -14.98 27.72
C GLU A 167 18.18 -15.97 26.75
N VAL A 168 18.81 -16.21 25.59
CA VAL A 168 18.34 -17.21 24.60
C VAL A 168 18.57 -18.64 25.10
N LYS A 169 19.63 -18.88 25.88
CA LYS A 169 19.86 -20.18 26.49
C LYS A 169 18.80 -20.50 27.55
N ASP A 170 18.39 -19.46 28.30
CA ASP A 170 17.37 -19.56 29.35
C ASP A 170 15.95 -19.58 28.75
N ASN A 171 15.75 -18.88 27.63
CA ASN A 171 14.48 -18.83 26.91
C ASN A 171 14.70 -18.96 25.39
N PRO A 172 14.73 -20.20 24.84
CA PRO A 172 14.98 -20.44 23.41
C PRO A 172 13.99 -19.80 22.44
N GLN A 173 12.79 -19.37 22.91
CA GLN A 173 11.80 -18.68 22.09
C GLN A 173 12.26 -17.28 21.67
N MET A 174 13.23 -16.71 22.35
CA MET A 174 13.81 -15.39 22.01
C MET A 174 14.69 -15.45 20.75
N LYS A 175 15.21 -16.63 20.41
CA LYS A 175 16.12 -16.80 19.27
C LYS A 175 15.56 -16.19 17.98
N GLY A 176 16.33 -15.25 17.40
CA GLY A 176 16.00 -14.59 16.15
C GLY A 176 14.86 -13.59 16.24
N ARG A 177 14.30 -13.35 17.45
CA ARG A 177 13.34 -12.27 17.70
C ARG A 177 14.06 -10.93 17.83
N VAL A 178 13.34 -9.84 17.70
CA VAL A 178 13.90 -8.48 17.83
C VAL A 178 14.38 -8.23 19.24
N ARG A 179 15.65 -7.81 19.37
CA ARG A 179 16.28 -7.37 20.62
C ARG A 179 16.28 -5.85 20.75
N SER A 180 16.72 -5.17 19.68
CA SER A 180 16.68 -3.71 19.64
C SER A 180 16.38 -3.21 18.24
N VAL A 181 15.76 -2.05 18.15
CA VAL A 181 15.54 -1.37 16.89
C VAL A 181 15.69 0.14 17.03
N LEU A 182 16.32 0.73 16.03
CA LEU A 182 16.45 2.17 15.83
C LEU A 182 15.63 2.60 14.63
N PHE A 183 14.57 3.36 14.86
CA PHE A 183 13.85 4.08 13.81
C PHE A 183 14.46 5.47 13.65
N SER A 184 14.97 5.76 12.48
CA SER A 184 15.59 7.04 12.16
C SER A 184 14.99 7.68 10.94
N MET A 185 15.08 9.02 10.85
CA MET A 185 14.61 9.82 9.72
C MET A 185 13.13 9.57 9.37
N PHE A 186 12.26 9.64 10.35
CA PHE A 186 10.81 9.55 10.15
C PHE A 186 10.16 10.94 10.12
N GLN A 187 8.98 11.03 9.47
CA GLN A 187 8.29 12.30 9.17
C GLN A 187 6.87 12.33 9.70
N THR A 188 6.66 11.87 10.91
CA THR A 188 5.34 11.95 11.54
C THR A 188 5.43 12.63 12.90
N GLU A 189 4.37 13.37 13.26
CA GLU A 189 4.14 13.91 14.60
C GLU A 189 3.21 12.99 15.42
N GLU A 190 2.83 11.84 14.85
CA GLU A 190 1.95 10.88 15.50
C GLU A 190 2.63 10.18 16.68
N SER A 191 1.80 9.62 17.56
CA SER A 191 2.27 8.81 18.67
C SER A 191 2.98 7.53 18.20
N ILE A 192 3.73 6.90 19.10
CA ILE A 192 4.37 5.60 18.83
C ILE A 192 3.29 4.60 18.38
N PRO A 193 3.46 3.93 17.22
CA PRO A 193 2.49 2.98 16.73
C PRO A 193 2.23 1.82 17.70
N ALA A 194 0.97 1.41 17.82
CA ALA A 194 0.57 0.35 18.74
C ALA A 194 1.24 -1.00 18.43
N GLU A 195 1.66 -1.20 17.18
CA GLU A 195 2.34 -2.41 16.73
C GLU A 195 3.65 -2.71 17.48
N VAL A 196 4.24 -1.75 18.18
CA VAL A 196 5.39 -2.00 19.08
C VAL A 196 5.08 -3.03 20.17
N THR A 197 3.82 -3.16 20.55
CA THR A 197 3.39 -4.16 21.55
C THR A 197 3.54 -5.61 21.09
N HIS A 198 3.66 -5.84 19.78
CA HIS A 198 3.93 -7.16 19.22
C HIS A 198 5.40 -7.58 19.30
N LEU A 199 6.31 -6.64 19.57
CA LEU A 199 7.74 -6.92 19.71
C LEU A 199 8.04 -7.45 21.14
N LYS A 200 7.58 -8.64 21.43
CA LYS A 200 7.50 -9.22 22.78
C LYS A 200 8.84 -9.27 23.55
N TYR A 201 9.95 -9.42 22.83
CA TYR A 201 11.28 -9.62 23.42
C TYR A 201 12.21 -8.42 23.18
N VAL A 202 11.67 -7.28 22.77
CA VAL A 202 12.48 -6.08 22.55
C VAL A 202 12.96 -5.50 23.88
N GLU A 203 14.24 -5.18 23.96
CA GLU A 203 14.87 -4.49 25.10
C GLU A 203 14.96 -2.98 24.87
N THR A 204 15.24 -2.58 23.62
CA THR A 204 15.51 -1.19 23.29
C THR A 204 14.76 -0.77 22.03
N LEU A 205 13.99 0.30 22.16
CA LEU A 205 13.34 1.01 21.06
C LEU A 205 13.86 2.45 21.05
N GLU A 206 14.48 2.83 19.94
CA GLU A 206 15.01 4.18 19.75
C GLU A 206 14.31 4.85 18.57
N PHE A 207 13.86 6.09 18.78
CA PHE A 207 13.20 6.89 17.78
C PHE A 207 13.97 8.19 17.58
N PHE A 208 14.51 8.37 16.38
CA PHE A 208 15.29 9.55 16.01
C PHE A 208 14.58 10.30 14.88
N SER A 209 13.93 11.42 15.18
CA SER A 209 13.48 12.39 14.17
C SER A 209 14.57 13.45 13.96
N ASN A 210 14.82 13.82 12.72
CA ASN A 210 15.62 15.00 12.38
C ASN A 210 14.73 16.19 12.18
#